data_5bc2127e696b9195b973d58e85633f13
#
_entry.id   5bc2127e696b9195b973d58e85633f13
#
_cell.length_a   1.000
_cell.length_b   1.000
_cell.length_c   1.000
_cell.angle_alpha   90.00
_cell.angle_beta   90.00
_cell.angle_gamma   90.00
#
_symmetry.space_group_name_H-M   'P 1'
#
loop_
_entity.id
_entity.type
_entity.pdbx_description
1 polymer ?
#
loop_
_entity_poly.entity_id
_entity_poly.type
_entity_poly.pdbx_seq_one_letter_code
_entity_poly.pdbx_strand_id
1 'polypeptide(L)'
;MAYDRNHKMTLLCAAKVRSRICVCGKEQLEVAEWCLVSPRQVRNWIRKDTNISVSNLFNLADFLNCHPEDLVISHPMPKERE
;
A
#
# COMPACT_ATOMS: atom_id res chain seq x y z
N MET A 1 -16.51 11.04 -22.89
CA MET A 1 -16.87 10.65 -21.65
C MET A 1 -16.41 11.62 -20.60
N ALA A 2 -17.24 11.90 -19.72
CA ALA A 2 -16.89 12.88 -18.74
C ALA A 2 -16.00 12.27 -17.70
N TYR A 3 -15.11 13.03 -17.21
CA TYR A 3 -14.29 12.61 -16.13
C TYR A 3 -14.98 12.80 -14.86
N ASP A 4 -14.75 11.85 -14.00
CA ASP A 4 -15.24 11.94 -12.67
C ASP A 4 -14.37 12.91 -11.92
N ARG A 5 -14.92 14.00 -11.47
CA ARG A 5 -14.16 14.98 -10.75
C ARG A 5 -13.69 14.48 -9.43
N ASN A 6 -14.30 13.42 -8.93
CA ASN A 6 -13.90 12.85 -7.67
C ASN A 6 -12.96 11.68 -7.84
N HIS A 7 -12.50 11.49 -9.06
CA HIS A 7 -11.57 10.40 -9.31
C HIS A 7 -10.30 10.61 -8.50
N LYS A 8 -9.84 9.56 -7.85
CA LYS A 8 -8.69 9.65 -6.99
C LYS A 8 -7.71 8.54 -7.29
N MET A 9 -6.47 8.83 -7.02
CA MET A 9 -5.43 7.83 -7.12
C MET A 9 -5.21 7.24 -5.76
N THR A 10 -5.27 5.92 -5.65
CA THR A 10 -5.10 5.24 -4.39
C THR A 10 -3.75 4.57 -4.37
N LEU A 11 -2.97 4.87 -3.36
CA LEU A 11 -1.63 4.34 -3.20
C LEU A 11 -1.50 3.64 -1.88
N LEU A 12 -0.57 2.69 -1.82
CA LEU A 12 -0.18 2.11 -0.54
C LEU A 12 0.51 3.19 0.27
N CYS A 13 0.08 3.41 1.48
CA CYS A 13 0.65 4.46 2.32
C CYS A 13 1.80 3.88 3.14
N ALA A 14 3.01 4.36 2.88
CA ALA A 14 4.18 3.83 3.54
C ALA A 14 4.11 3.98 5.05
N ALA A 15 3.61 5.10 5.53
CA ALA A 15 3.52 5.34 6.97
C ALA A 15 2.57 4.36 7.64
N LYS A 16 1.45 4.07 7.00
CA LYS A 16 0.49 3.14 7.56
C LYS A 16 1.05 1.72 7.58
N VAL A 17 1.77 1.35 6.53
CA VAL A 17 2.38 0.02 6.49
C VAL A 17 3.43 -0.11 7.58
N ARG A 18 4.29 0.88 7.74
CA ARG A 18 5.30 0.84 8.78
C ARG A 18 4.66 0.73 10.16
N SER A 19 3.60 1.48 10.37
CA SER A 19 2.92 1.46 11.65
C SER A 19 2.33 0.09 11.96
N ARG A 20 1.70 -0.53 10.97
CA ARG A 20 1.12 -1.85 11.18
C ARG A 20 2.19 -2.93 11.41
N ILE A 21 3.28 -2.85 10.66
CA ILE A 21 4.37 -3.80 10.86
C ILE A 21 4.87 -3.71 12.30
N CYS A 22 5.04 -2.50 12.78
CA CYS A 22 5.50 -2.27 14.14
C CYS A 22 4.50 -2.80 15.16
N VAL A 23 3.22 -2.47 14.98
CA VAL A 23 2.19 -2.88 15.92
C VAL A 23 2.07 -4.40 15.98
N CYS A 24 2.19 -5.07 14.84
CA CYS A 24 2.07 -6.52 14.79
C CYS A 24 3.35 -7.25 15.17
N GLY A 25 4.45 -6.52 15.36
CA GLY A 25 5.71 -7.14 15.71
C GLY A 25 6.29 -7.99 14.61
N LYS A 26 6.04 -7.62 13.35
CA LYS A 26 6.54 -8.37 12.22
C LYS A 26 7.84 -7.76 11.72
N GLU A 27 8.56 -8.54 10.92
CA GLU A 27 9.77 -8.07 10.29
C GLU A 27 9.57 -8.00 8.79
N GLN A 28 10.37 -7.16 8.14
CA GLN A 28 10.24 -6.97 6.71
C GLN A 28 10.44 -8.26 5.94
N LEU A 29 11.38 -9.10 6.38
CA LEU A 29 11.59 -10.37 5.70
C LEU A 29 10.40 -11.29 5.82
N GLU A 30 9.71 -11.26 6.95
CA GLU A 30 8.50 -12.03 7.11
C GLU A 30 7.41 -11.57 6.15
N VAL A 31 7.30 -10.26 5.99
CA VAL A 31 6.32 -9.71 5.06
C VAL A 31 6.63 -10.16 3.63
N ALA A 32 7.91 -10.12 3.26
CA ALA A 32 8.30 -10.55 1.92
C ALA A 32 7.97 -12.01 1.68
N GLU A 33 8.22 -12.85 2.66
CA GLU A 33 7.95 -14.27 2.54
C GLU A 33 6.46 -14.55 2.42
N TRP A 34 5.67 -13.87 3.24
CA TRP A 34 4.23 -14.09 3.20
C TRP A 34 3.65 -13.64 1.88
N CYS A 35 4.08 -12.49 1.39
CA CYS A 35 3.53 -11.92 0.17
C CYS A 35 4.17 -12.49 -1.08
N LEU A 36 5.21 -13.32 -0.93
CA LEU A 36 5.92 -13.93 -2.07
C LEU A 36 6.52 -12.86 -2.96
N VAL A 37 7.12 -11.86 -2.34
CA VAL A 37 7.80 -10.81 -3.09
C VAL A 37 9.22 -10.68 -2.54
N SER A 38 10.04 -9.92 -3.23
CA SER A 38 11.42 -9.74 -2.80
C SER A 38 11.47 -8.78 -1.62
N PRO A 39 12.52 -8.87 -0.80
CA PRO A 39 12.70 -7.89 0.27
C PRO A 39 12.82 -6.47 -0.24
N ARG A 40 13.36 -6.30 -1.45
CA ARG A 40 13.43 -4.96 -2.04
C ARG A 40 12.04 -4.39 -2.26
N GLN A 41 11.12 -5.23 -2.69
CA GLN A 41 9.75 -4.79 -2.91
C GLN A 41 9.12 -4.30 -1.59
N VAL A 42 9.35 -5.04 -0.53
CA VAL A 42 8.84 -4.62 0.78
C VAL A 42 9.47 -3.30 1.21
N ARG A 43 10.76 -3.15 0.99
CA ARG A 43 11.43 -1.88 1.32
C ARG A 43 10.81 -0.72 0.55
N ASN A 44 10.46 -0.95 -0.71
CA ASN A 44 9.79 0.09 -1.48
C ASN A 44 8.45 0.46 -0.87
N TRP A 45 7.73 -0.54 -0.37
CA TRP A 45 6.42 -0.30 0.22
C TRP A 45 6.50 0.55 1.48
N ILE A 46 7.59 0.47 2.23
CA ILE A 46 7.70 1.19 3.49
C ILE A 46 8.49 2.48 3.38
N ARG A 47 9.07 2.75 2.22
CA ARG A 47 9.85 3.97 2.05
C ARG A 47 9.03 5.13 1.55
N LYS A 48 8.12 4.88 0.64
CA LYS A 48 7.28 5.93 0.09
C LYS A 48 6.01 5.32 -0.42
N ASP A 49 5.01 6.17 -0.56
CA ASP A 49 3.73 5.73 -1.09
C ASP A 49 3.91 5.26 -2.52
N THR A 50 3.30 4.15 -2.85
CA THR A 50 3.52 3.54 -4.14
C THR A 50 2.31 2.73 -4.54
N ASN A 51 2.28 2.37 -5.81
CA ASN A 51 1.24 1.49 -6.32
C ASN A 51 1.51 0.08 -5.85
N ILE A 52 0.44 -0.65 -5.59
CA ILE A 52 0.55 -2.05 -5.19
C ILE A 52 -0.57 -2.79 -5.91
N SER A 53 -0.30 -4.01 -6.31
CA SER A 53 -1.34 -4.83 -6.94
C SER A 53 -2.39 -5.19 -5.90
N VAL A 54 -3.60 -5.47 -6.39
CA VAL A 54 -4.68 -5.85 -5.48
C VAL A 54 -4.31 -7.11 -4.71
N SER A 55 -3.72 -8.08 -5.39
CA SER A 55 -3.33 -9.31 -4.72
C SER A 55 -2.33 -9.06 -3.60
N ASN A 56 -1.32 -8.26 -3.88
CA ASN A 56 -0.32 -7.97 -2.86
C ASN A 56 -0.93 -7.17 -1.71
N LEU A 57 -1.83 -6.25 -2.03
CA LEU A 57 -2.46 -5.46 -0.99
C LEU A 57 -3.27 -6.34 -0.04
N PHE A 58 -4.04 -7.26 -0.59
CA PHE A 58 -4.85 -8.14 0.24
C PHE A 58 -3.99 -9.08 1.05
N ASN A 59 -2.92 -9.61 0.46
CA ASN A 59 -2.01 -10.48 1.18
C ASN A 59 -1.31 -9.73 2.30
N LEU A 60 -0.91 -8.50 2.03
CA LEU A 60 -0.24 -7.69 3.03
C LEU A 60 -1.19 -7.37 4.19
N ALA A 61 -2.42 -7.00 3.87
CA ALA A 61 -3.39 -6.69 4.92
C ALA A 61 -3.69 -7.91 5.77
N ASP A 62 -3.80 -9.07 5.12
CA ASP A 62 -4.05 -10.30 5.85
C ASP A 62 -2.91 -10.61 6.81
N PHE A 63 -1.69 -10.45 6.36
CA PHE A 63 -0.53 -10.72 7.20
C PHE A 63 -0.44 -9.74 8.35
N LEU A 64 -0.80 -8.50 8.12
CA LEU A 64 -0.75 -7.46 9.14
C LEU A 64 -2.03 -7.37 9.95
N ASN A 65 -2.95 -8.26 9.69
CA ASN A 65 -4.18 -8.40 10.47
C ASN A 65 -5.00 -7.10 10.49
N CYS A 66 -5.21 -6.56 9.32
CA CYS A 66 -6.00 -5.34 9.19
C CYS A 66 -6.72 -5.38 7.85
N HIS A 67 -7.55 -4.38 7.62
CA HIS A 67 -8.26 -4.27 6.35
C HIS A 67 -7.36 -3.63 5.31
N PRO A 68 -7.53 -3.99 4.04
CA PRO A 68 -6.71 -3.36 2.99
C PRO A 68 -6.82 -1.84 2.99
N GLU A 69 -8.00 -1.32 3.27
CA GLU A 69 -8.17 0.12 3.26
C GLU A 69 -7.42 0.80 4.40
N ASP A 70 -6.98 0.05 5.40
CA ASP A 70 -6.17 0.62 6.46
C ASP A 70 -4.73 0.87 6.05
N LEU A 71 -4.36 0.40 4.86
CA LEU A 71 -2.98 0.51 4.39
C LEU A 71 -2.83 1.48 3.24
N VAL A 72 -3.93 2.06 2.76
CA VAL A 72 -3.87 2.88 1.56
C VAL A 72 -4.27 4.31 1.89
N ILE A 73 -3.91 5.18 0.97
CA ILE A 73 -4.29 6.57 1.07
C ILE A 73 -4.70 7.03 -0.32
N SER A 74 -5.72 7.86 -0.38
CA SER A 74 -6.21 8.37 -1.64
C SER A 74 -5.76 9.80 -1.81
N HIS A 75 -5.25 10.10 -3.00
CA HIS A 75 -4.87 11.44 -3.37
C HIS A 75 -5.73 11.89 -4.53
N PRO A 76 -6.06 13.16 -4.61
CA PRO A 76 -6.75 13.64 -5.80
C PRO A 76 -5.84 13.44 -7.00
N MET A 77 -6.44 13.03 -8.12
CA MET A 77 -5.67 12.92 -9.34
C MET A 77 -5.23 14.29 -9.76
N PRO A 78 -4.01 14.42 -10.30
CA PRO A 78 -3.59 15.71 -10.81
C PRO A 78 -4.50 16.16 -11.91
N LYS A 79 -4.79 17.45 -11.93
CA LYS A 79 -5.60 17.96 -13.00
C LYS A 79 -4.83 17.97 -14.28
N GLU A 80 -5.54 17.66 -15.33
CA GLU A 80 -4.92 17.76 -16.62
C GLU A 80 -4.65 19.20 -16.92
N ARG A 81 -3.54 19.45 -17.54
CA ARG A 81 -3.29 20.79 -17.96
C ARG A 81 -3.99 21.01 -19.20
N GLU A 82 -4.68 22.03 -19.26
CA GLU A 82 -5.33 22.31 -20.52
C GLU A 82 -4.61 23.33 -21.24
#